data_d8056ed2da65a0cb73b75e77bbbff183
#
_entry.id   d8056ed2da65a0cb73b75e77bbbff183
#
_cell.length_a   1.000
_cell.length_b   1.000
_cell.length_c   1.000
_cell.angle_alpha   90.00
_cell.angle_beta   90.00
_cell.angle_gamma   90.00
#
_symmetry.space_group_name_H-M   'P 1'
#
loop_
_entity.id
_entity.type
_entity.pdbx_description
1 polymer ?
#
loop_
_entity_poly.entity_id
_entity_poly.type
_entity_poly.pdbx_seq_one_letter_code
_entity_poly.pdbx_strand_id
1 'polypeptide(L)'
;MKNDLLFEFTLNKPTKTVIINREFDAELPLVWDAFTKPELLDQWVAPKPWKSRTKYMNFENGGRRFYAMVSPEGLERWSVQEYSSITPKTNFKMYNAFADKDENRELPGSDWDYKFSEQNGITKVSIAIYNESLERLEKMIEMGFKEGFTATLANLENLLVTLSQQ
;
A
#
# COMPACT_ATOMS: atom_id res chain seq x y z
N MET A 1 5.52 21.16 15.56
CA MET A 1 4.57 20.71 14.55
C MET A 1 5.31 20.30 13.29
N LYS A 2 4.93 19.15 12.70
CA LYS A 2 5.66 18.55 11.58
C LYS A 2 4.93 18.81 10.27
N ASN A 3 4.96 20.08 9.83
CA ASN A 3 4.25 20.46 8.60
C ASN A 3 5.04 20.21 7.33
N ASP A 4 6.33 19.86 7.47
CA ASP A 4 7.25 19.71 6.35
C ASP A 4 7.52 18.25 6.00
N LEU A 5 6.56 17.36 6.29
CA LEU A 5 6.72 15.95 5.99
C LEU A 5 6.81 15.73 4.48
N LEU A 6 7.77 14.91 4.07
CA LEU A 6 7.99 14.62 2.68
C LEU A 6 6.83 13.87 2.06
N PHE A 7 6.43 14.28 0.86
CA PHE A 7 5.58 13.49 -0.02
C PHE A 7 6.03 13.70 -1.45
N GLU A 8 6.55 12.65 -2.05
CA GLU A 8 6.97 12.64 -3.45
C GLU A 8 6.25 11.54 -4.19
N PHE A 9 5.77 11.86 -5.38
CA PHE A 9 5.14 10.89 -6.27
C PHE A 9 5.71 11.15 -7.65
N THR A 10 6.58 10.26 -8.12
CA THR A 10 7.26 10.43 -9.40
C THR A 10 7.11 9.20 -10.29
N LEU A 11 7.17 9.45 -11.60
CA LEU A 11 7.11 8.39 -12.60
C LEU A 11 8.48 8.27 -13.25
N ASN A 12 9.02 7.06 -13.25
CA ASN A 12 10.24 6.77 -14.00
C ASN A 12 9.84 5.90 -15.19
N LYS A 13 9.53 6.53 -16.31
CA LYS A 13 9.06 5.82 -17.50
C LYS A 13 10.07 4.84 -18.08
N PRO A 14 11.38 5.20 -18.17
CA PRO A 14 12.37 4.23 -18.65
C PRO A 14 12.39 2.92 -17.89
N THR A 15 12.15 2.96 -16.57
CA THR A 15 12.11 1.75 -15.75
C THR A 15 10.70 1.25 -15.47
N LYS A 16 9.68 1.92 -16.02
CA LYS A 16 8.27 1.54 -15.86
C LYS A 16 7.84 1.51 -14.41
N THR A 17 8.37 2.43 -13.60
CA THR A 17 8.22 2.41 -12.15
C THR A 17 7.54 3.68 -11.64
N VAL A 18 6.64 3.50 -10.68
CA VAL A 18 6.10 4.61 -9.86
C VAL A 18 6.92 4.62 -8.59
N ILE A 19 7.40 5.80 -8.18
CA ILE A 19 8.20 5.95 -6.97
C ILE A 19 7.48 6.90 -6.04
N ILE A 20 7.23 6.44 -4.82
CA ILE A 20 6.52 7.22 -3.80
C ILE A 20 7.38 7.24 -2.54
N ASN A 21 7.65 8.45 -2.04
CA ASN A 21 8.34 8.62 -0.76
C ASN A 21 7.44 9.45 0.13
N ARG A 22 7.14 8.92 1.31
CA ARG A 22 6.23 9.58 2.24
C ARG A 22 6.77 9.50 3.66
N GLU A 23 6.81 10.63 4.34
CA GLU A 23 7.16 10.67 5.74
C GLU A 23 5.90 10.77 6.60
N PHE A 24 5.95 10.11 7.75
CA PHE A 24 4.87 10.13 8.74
C PHE A 24 5.43 10.54 10.09
N ASP A 25 4.70 11.38 10.81
CA ASP A 25 5.08 11.77 12.17
C ASP A 25 4.64 10.68 13.14
N ALA A 26 5.33 9.54 13.06
CA ALA A 26 5.06 8.37 13.87
C ALA A 26 6.30 7.48 13.91
N GLU A 27 6.45 6.71 15.00
CA GLU A 27 7.59 5.81 15.15
C GLU A 27 7.49 4.60 14.22
N LEU A 28 8.65 4.08 13.84
CA LEU A 28 8.75 2.97 12.89
C LEU A 28 7.92 1.74 13.26
N PRO A 29 7.93 1.24 14.51
CA PRO A 29 7.13 0.05 14.83
C PRO A 29 5.64 0.26 14.53
N LEU A 30 5.13 1.45 14.80
CA LEU A 30 3.72 1.77 14.57
C LEU A 30 3.40 1.83 13.07
N VAL A 31 4.27 2.48 12.30
CA VAL A 31 4.10 2.56 10.85
C VAL A 31 4.22 1.18 10.21
N TRP A 32 5.22 0.39 10.65
CA TRP A 32 5.38 -0.98 10.15
C TRP A 32 4.11 -1.80 10.40
N ASP A 33 3.55 -1.72 11.61
CA ASP A 33 2.32 -2.45 11.93
C ASP A 33 1.16 -2.04 11.02
N ALA A 34 1.06 -0.74 10.71
CA ALA A 34 -0.02 -0.24 9.85
C ALA A 34 0.05 -0.82 8.44
N PHE A 35 1.23 -1.18 7.96
CA PHE A 35 1.42 -1.77 6.64
C PHE A 35 1.39 -3.29 6.64
N THR A 36 1.41 -3.95 7.80
CA THR A 36 1.63 -5.40 7.87
C THR A 36 0.58 -6.16 8.68
N LYS A 37 -0.33 -5.47 9.35
CA LYS A 37 -1.42 -6.11 10.12
C LYS A 37 -2.75 -5.89 9.43
N PRO A 38 -3.53 -6.96 9.18
CA PRO A 38 -4.78 -6.83 8.42
C PRO A 38 -5.80 -5.92 9.09
N GLU A 39 -5.91 -5.95 10.42
CA GLU A 39 -6.86 -5.10 11.15
C GLU A 39 -6.53 -3.61 11.00
N LEU A 40 -5.25 -3.27 10.77
CA LEU A 40 -4.86 -1.89 10.51
C LEU A 40 -4.97 -1.54 9.04
N LEU A 41 -4.52 -2.43 8.16
CA LEU A 41 -4.63 -2.22 6.71
C LEU A 41 -6.08 -1.93 6.31
N ASP A 42 -7.02 -2.68 6.87
CA ASP A 42 -8.44 -2.51 6.52
C ASP A 42 -9.00 -1.14 6.89
N GLN A 43 -8.28 -0.39 7.73
CA GLN A 43 -8.73 0.94 8.15
C GLN A 43 -8.25 2.06 7.24
N TRP A 44 -7.30 1.80 6.34
CA TRP A 44 -6.78 2.91 5.53
C TRP A 44 -6.56 2.62 4.05
N VAL A 45 -6.43 1.35 3.63
CA VAL A 45 -5.99 1.07 2.24
C VAL A 45 -7.06 1.27 1.18
N ALA A 46 -8.32 1.50 1.54
CA ALA A 46 -9.36 1.76 0.56
C ALA A 46 -9.72 3.24 0.54
N PRO A 47 -9.76 3.88 -0.65
CA PRO A 47 -10.20 5.27 -0.73
C PRO A 47 -11.70 5.35 -0.44
N LYS A 48 -12.07 6.30 0.43
CA LYS A 48 -13.49 6.49 0.79
C LYS A 48 -14.31 6.82 -0.43
N PRO A 49 -15.56 6.35 -0.55
CA PRO A 49 -16.35 5.64 0.47
C PRO A 49 -16.17 4.12 0.48
N TRP A 50 -15.21 3.59 -0.29
CA TRP A 50 -14.90 2.17 -0.28
C TRP A 50 -14.28 1.77 1.05
N LYS A 51 -14.44 0.49 1.43
CA LYS A 51 -13.83 -0.07 2.63
C LYS A 51 -13.04 -1.31 2.26
N SER A 52 -11.96 -1.55 2.98
CA SER A 52 -11.15 -2.76 2.80
C SER A 52 -11.59 -3.84 3.78
N ARG A 53 -11.69 -5.07 3.28
CA ARG A 53 -12.02 -6.23 4.11
C ARG A 53 -11.08 -7.37 3.77
N THR A 54 -10.14 -7.65 4.68
CA THR A 54 -9.19 -8.75 4.50
C THR A 54 -9.88 -10.07 4.83
N LYS A 55 -9.84 -11.01 3.90
CA LYS A 55 -10.38 -12.35 4.14
C LYS A 55 -9.37 -13.17 4.93
N TYR A 56 -8.09 -13.12 4.56
CA TYR A 56 -7.02 -13.74 5.31
C TYR A 56 -5.69 -13.09 4.93
N MET A 57 -4.71 -13.23 5.80
CA MET A 57 -3.38 -12.68 5.55
C MET A 57 -2.33 -13.51 6.27
N ASN A 58 -1.31 -13.94 5.52
CA ASN A 58 -0.15 -14.63 6.05
C ASN A 58 1.06 -13.78 5.69
N PHE A 59 1.50 -12.92 6.63
CA PHE A 59 2.62 -12.03 6.37
C PHE A 59 3.94 -12.75 6.63
N GLU A 60 4.35 -13.54 5.64
CA GLU A 60 5.59 -14.31 5.66
C GLU A 60 6.05 -14.50 4.23
N ASN A 61 7.32 -14.89 4.05
CA ASN A 61 7.84 -15.16 2.70
C ASN A 61 7.04 -16.30 2.09
N GLY A 62 6.46 -16.06 0.91
CA GLY A 62 5.59 -17.02 0.25
C GLY A 62 4.14 -16.94 0.68
N GLY A 63 3.82 -16.12 1.66
CA GLY A 63 2.44 -15.94 2.11
C GLY A 63 1.70 -14.91 1.26
N ARG A 64 0.43 -14.69 1.56
CA ARG A 64 -0.38 -13.73 0.81
C ARG A 64 -1.46 -13.09 1.66
N ARG A 65 -1.92 -11.94 1.19
CA ARG A 65 -3.12 -11.27 1.70
C ARG A 65 -4.17 -11.32 0.60
N PHE A 66 -5.36 -11.81 0.94
CA PHE A 66 -6.50 -11.83 0.02
C PHE A 66 -7.57 -10.93 0.61
N TYR A 67 -7.98 -9.91 -0.13
CA TYR A 67 -8.90 -8.92 0.40
C TYR A 67 -9.80 -8.35 -0.68
N ALA A 68 -10.89 -7.72 -0.25
CA ALA A 68 -11.79 -7.02 -1.14
C ALA A 68 -11.91 -5.56 -0.72
N MET A 69 -12.02 -4.69 -1.71
CA MET A 69 -12.53 -3.34 -1.48
C MET A 69 -14.02 -3.39 -1.75
N VAL A 70 -14.81 -2.90 -0.80
CA VAL A 70 -16.26 -3.00 -0.83
C VAL A 70 -16.86 -1.61 -0.92
N SER A 71 -17.72 -1.38 -1.92
CA SER A 71 -18.42 -0.11 -2.09
C SER A 71 -19.61 0.00 -1.14
N PRO A 72 -20.17 1.22 -0.95
CA PRO A 72 -21.39 1.37 -0.14
C PRO A 72 -22.57 0.53 -0.67
N GLU A 73 -22.59 0.24 -1.97
CA GLU A 73 -23.64 -0.58 -2.59
C GLU A 73 -23.37 -2.09 -2.47
N GLY A 74 -22.22 -2.46 -1.90
CA GLY A 74 -21.87 -3.86 -1.73
C GLY A 74 -21.08 -4.48 -2.87
N LEU A 75 -20.62 -3.68 -3.84
CA LEU A 75 -19.75 -4.19 -4.90
C LEU A 75 -18.39 -4.57 -4.31
N GLU A 76 -17.84 -5.69 -4.73
CA GLU A 76 -16.58 -6.20 -4.24
C GLU A 76 -15.52 -6.23 -5.34
N ARG A 77 -14.36 -5.64 -5.05
CA ARG A 77 -13.19 -5.72 -5.91
C ARG A 77 -12.11 -6.48 -5.15
N TRP A 78 -11.84 -7.69 -5.59
CA TRP A 78 -10.87 -8.56 -4.92
C TRP A 78 -9.46 -8.32 -5.43
N SER A 79 -8.47 -8.54 -4.56
CA SER A 79 -7.05 -8.44 -4.89
C SER A 79 -6.25 -9.41 -4.04
N VAL A 80 -5.11 -9.85 -4.58
CA VAL A 80 -4.14 -10.65 -3.85
C VAL A 80 -2.82 -9.90 -3.80
N GLN A 81 -2.14 -10.01 -2.66
CA GLN A 81 -0.79 -9.49 -2.47
C GLN A 81 0.06 -10.66 -2.01
N GLU A 82 1.06 -11.03 -2.82
CA GLU A 82 1.90 -12.19 -2.53
C GLU A 82 3.28 -11.72 -2.07
N TYR A 83 3.64 -12.07 -0.83
CA TYR A 83 4.88 -11.60 -0.21
C TYR A 83 6.06 -12.47 -0.62
N SER A 84 7.15 -11.86 -1.07
CA SER A 84 8.32 -12.60 -1.57
C SER A 84 9.59 -12.37 -0.75
N SER A 85 9.66 -11.29 0.03
CA SER A 85 10.85 -10.97 0.80
C SER A 85 10.45 -10.04 1.94
N ILE A 86 10.72 -10.46 3.17
CA ILE A 86 10.38 -9.68 4.34
C ILE A 86 11.59 -9.60 5.28
N THR A 87 12.01 -8.36 5.59
CA THR A 87 12.99 -8.10 6.65
C THR A 87 12.28 -7.20 7.65
N PRO A 88 11.92 -7.69 8.84
CA PRO A 88 11.07 -6.95 9.78
C PRO A 88 11.55 -5.53 10.01
N LYS A 89 10.62 -4.60 9.95
CA LYS A 89 10.82 -3.16 10.17
C LYS A 89 11.83 -2.50 9.23
N THR A 90 12.24 -3.20 8.17
CA THR A 90 13.21 -2.70 7.20
C THR A 90 12.63 -2.64 5.80
N ASN A 91 12.15 -3.78 5.30
CA ASN A 91 11.55 -3.82 3.96
C ASN A 91 10.67 -5.03 3.77
N PHE A 92 9.81 -4.96 2.76
CA PHE A 92 9.16 -6.15 2.21
C PHE A 92 8.82 -5.92 0.75
N LYS A 93 8.68 -7.02 0.02
CA LYS A 93 8.28 -7.00 -1.39
C LYS A 93 7.03 -7.84 -1.56
N MET A 94 6.18 -7.41 -2.47
CA MET A 94 4.99 -8.17 -2.81
C MET A 94 4.65 -8.03 -4.29
N TYR A 95 3.96 -9.04 -4.81
CA TYR A 95 3.33 -8.96 -6.12
C TYR A 95 1.85 -8.69 -5.89
N ASN A 96 1.32 -7.64 -6.50
CA ASN A 96 -0.07 -7.23 -6.32
C ASN A 96 -0.84 -7.42 -7.61
N ALA A 97 -1.99 -8.08 -7.54
CA ALA A 97 -2.85 -8.28 -8.70
C ALA A 97 -4.31 -8.25 -8.29
N PHE A 98 -5.16 -7.76 -9.18
CA PHE A 98 -6.60 -7.94 -9.00
C PHE A 98 -6.91 -9.44 -9.12
N ALA A 99 -8.04 -9.85 -8.55
CA ALA A 99 -8.44 -11.25 -8.57
C ALA A 99 -9.97 -11.33 -8.55
N ASP A 100 -10.48 -12.54 -8.78
CA ASP A 100 -11.89 -12.79 -8.54
C ASP A 100 -12.07 -13.33 -7.11
N LYS A 101 -13.32 -13.60 -6.71
CA LYS A 101 -13.61 -14.07 -5.35
C LYS A 101 -13.04 -15.45 -5.05
N ASP A 102 -12.64 -16.19 -6.08
CA ASP A 102 -12.07 -17.53 -5.95
C ASP A 102 -10.55 -17.51 -6.03
N GLU A 103 -9.94 -16.32 -5.90
CA GLU A 103 -8.50 -16.08 -5.90
C GLU A 103 -7.80 -16.33 -7.24
N ASN A 104 -8.56 -16.27 -8.34
CA ASN A 104 -7.95 -16.34 -9.65
C ASN A 104 -7.42 -14.96 -10.03
N ARG A 105 -6.09 -14.85 -10.19
CA ARG A 105 -5.43 -13.57 -10.45
C ARG A 105 -5.69 -13.09 -11.87
N GLU A 106 -5.92 -11.78 -11.98
CA GLU A 106 -6.00 -11.10 -13.27
C GLU A 106 -4.60 -10.58 -13.59
N LEU A 107 -3.90 -11.28 -14.47
CA LEU A 107 -2.51 -10.95 -14.81
C LEU A 107 -2.45 -10.06 -16.05
N PRO A 108 -1.42 -9.23 -16.18
CA PRO A 108 -0.33 -9.06 -15.22
C PRO A 108 -0.70 -8.16 -14.04
N GLY A 109 -0.01 -8.36 -12.90
CA GLY A 109 -0.09 -7.48 -11.77
C GLY A 109 1.10 -6.52 -11.76
N SER A 110 1.52 -6.08 -10.57
CA SER A 110 2.68 -5.22 -10.42
C SER A 110 3.52 -5.65 -9.21
N ASP A 111 4.82 -5.36 -9.28
CA ASP A 111 5.76 -5.66 -8.21
C ASP A 111 5.93 -4.43 -7.34
N TRP A 112 5.75 -4.58 -6.03
CA TRP A 112 5.85 -3.50 -5.06
C TRP A 112 7.00 -3.77 -4.10
N ASP A 113 7.85 -2.76 -3.91
CA ASP A 113 8.99 -2.83 -3.00
C ASP A 113 8.84 -1.71 -1.97
N TYR A 114 8.73 -2.10 -0.68
CA TYR A 114 8.54 -1.17 0.43
C TYR A 114 9.80 -1.12 1.26
N LYS A 115 10.29 0.08 1.56
CA LYS A 115 11.44 0.29 2.45
C LYS A 115 11.07 1.29 3.53
N PHE A 116 11.47 0.98 4.76
CA PHE A 116 11.13 1.76 5.94
C PHE A 116 12.41 2.24 6.63
N SER A 117 12.41 3.50 7.07
CA SER A 117 13.51 4.05 7.88
C SER A 117 12.95 5.10 8.83
N GLU A 118 13.64 5.31 9.93
CA GLU A 118 13.21 6.28 10.94
C GLU A 118 14.34 7.21 11.32
N GLN A 119 14.02 8.48 11.54
CA GLN A 119 14.95 9.47 12.05
C GLN A 119 14.17 10.46 12.90
N ASN A 120 14.57 10.58 14.17
CA ASN A 120 13.96 11.55 15.10
C ASN A 120 12.44 11.43 15.23
N GLY A 121 11.95 10.19 15.26
CA GLY A 121 10.52 9.94 15.42
C GLY A 121 9.71 10.10 14.15
N ILE A 122 10.36 10.39 13.02
CA ILE A 122 9.72 10.49 11.70
C ILE A 122 10.07 9.24 10.91
N THR A 123 9.06 8.53 10.42
CA THR A 123 9.26 7.33 9.62
C THR A 123 9.05 7.64 8.15
N LYS A 124 10.02 7.25 7.33
CA LYS A 124 9.93 7.38 5.88
C LYS A 124 9.62 6.02 5.27
N VAL A 125 8.59 5.99 4.42
CA VAL A 125 8.24 4.81 3.64
C VAL A 125 8.53 5.13 2.19
N SER A 126 9.37 4.31 1.57
CA SER A 126 9.70 4.42 0.15
C SER A 126 9.07 3.25 -0.58
N ILE A 127 8.28 3.53 -1.60
CA ILE A 127 7.54 2.52 -2.35
C ILE A 127 7.92 2.61 -3.81
N ALA A 128 8.34 1.49 -4.39
CA ALA A 128 8.59 1.42 -5.83
C ALA A 128 7.62 0.40 -6.42
N ILE A 129 6.87 0.82 -7.43
CA ILE A 129 5.88 -0.05 -8.08
C ILE A 129 6.32 -0.25 -9.52
N TYR A 130 6.76 -1.47 -9.84
CA TYR A 130 7.22 -1.83 -11.16
C TYR A 130 6.08 -2.43 -11.98
N ASN A 131 5.91 -1.92 -13.20
CA ASN A 131 4.91 -2.42 -14.14
C ASN A 131 5.60 -3.14 -15.30
N GLU A 132 4.95 -4.17 -15.83
CA GLU A 132 5.50 -4.97 -16.90
C GLU A 132 5.78 -4.18 -18.17
N SER A 133 4.94 -3.17 -18.45
CA SER A 133 5.07 -2.33 -19.63
C SER A 133 4.79 -0.87 -19.31
N LEU A 134 5.30 0.02 -20.16
CA LEU A 134 5.01 1.45 -20.04
C LEU A 134 3.50 1.72 -20.21
N GLU A 135 2.85 0.97 -21.08
CA GLU A 135 1.42 1.09 -21.30
C GLU A 135 0.64 0.83 -20.01
N ARG A 136 1.02 -0.19 -19.25
CA ARG A 136 0.37 -0.49 -17.97
C ARG A 136 0.60 0.61 -16.95
N LEU A 137 1.82 1.14 -16.90
CA LEU A 137 2.12 2.27 -16.02
C LEU A 137 1.23 3.46 -16.34
N GLU A 138 1.15 3.83 -17.61
CA GLU A 138 0.36 4.98 -18.03
C GLU A 138 -1.13 4.76 -17.79
N LYS A 139 -1.61 3.54 -18.02
CA LYS A 139 -3.00 3.21 -17.76
C LYS A 139 -3.34 3.30 -16.26
N MET A 140 -2.44 2.83 -15.40
CA MET A 140 -2.59 2.94 -13.96
C MET A 140 -2.80 4.39 -13.54
N ILE A 141 -1.96 5.30 -14.05
CA ILE A 141 -2.05 6.72 -13.75
C ILE A 141 -3.34 7.32 -14.32
N GLU A 142 -3.69 6.97 -15.54
CA GLU A 142 -4.90 7.45 -16.21
C GLU A 142 -6.17 7.04 -15.44
N MET A 143 -6.15 5.88 -14.81
CA MET A 143 -7.29 5.39 -14.03
C MET A 143 -7.39 6.01 -12.63
N GLY A 144 -6.52 6.96 -12.29
CA GLY A 144 -6.61 7.70 -11.04
C GLY A 144 -5.81 7.13 -9.89
N PHE A 145 -4.81 6.31 -10.15
CA PHE A 145 -3.99 5.72 -9.09
C PHE A 145 -3.38 6.76 -8.15
N LYS A 146 -2.82 7.83 -8.72
CA LYS A 146 -2.17 8.87 -7.89
C LYS A 146 -3.15 9.47 -6.89
N GLU A 147 -4.34 9.85 -7.38
CA GLU A 147 -5.37 10.47 -6.55
C GLU A 147 -5.89 9.51 -5.49
N GLY A 148 -6.16 8.26 -5.89
CA GLY A 148 -6.65 7.24 -4.97
C GLY A 148 -5.63 6.86 -3.91
N PHE A 149 -4.39 6.65 -4.32
CA PHE A 149 -3.34 6.29 -3.37
C PHE A 149 -3.01 7.42 -2.41
N THR A 150 -3.00 8.66 -2.91
CA THR A 150 -2.81 9.85 -2.06
C THR A 150 -3.90 9.92 -1.00
N ALA A 151 -5.15 9.62 -1.38
CA ALA A 151 -6.26 9.61 -0.43
C ALA A 151 -6.08 8.53 0.65
N THR A 152 -5.58 7.35 0.27
CA THR A 152 -5.34 6.29 1.27
C THR A 152 -4.21 6.65 2.22
N LEU A 153 -3.19 7.35 1.76
CA LEU A 153 -2.11 7.81 2.63
C LEU A 153 -2.62 8.87 3.63
N ALA A 154 -3.59 9.69 3.23
CA ALA A 154 -4.22 10.62 4.15
C ALA A 154 -5.01 9.87 5.23
N ASN A 155 -5.70 8.79 4.85
CA ASN A 155 -6.39 7.93 5.81
C ASN A 155 -5.38 7.32 6.80
N LEU A 156 -4.23 6.90 6.30
CA LEU A 156 -3.17 6.33 7.14
C LEU A 156 -2.64 7.36 8.13
N GLU A 157 -2.42 8.59 7.67
CA GLU A 157 -1.94 9.66 8.55
C GLU A 157 -2.91 9.86 9.73
N ASN A 158 -4.21 9.91 9.45
CA ASN A 158 -5.23 10.04 10.49
C ASN A 158 -5.24 8.85 11.45
N LEU A 159 -5.09 7.65 10.91
CA LEU A 159 -5.03 6.44 11.73
C LEU A 159 -3.82 6.46 12.66
N LEU A 160 -2.66 6.88 12.15
CA LEU A 160 -1.43 6.94 12.94
C LEU A 160 -1.57 7.93 14.11
N VAL A 161 -2.26 9.05 13.91
CA VAL A 161 -2.54 9.99 15.00
C VAL A 161 -3.34 9.29 16.09
N THR A 162 -4.38 8.55 15.72
CA THR A 162 -5.22 7.83 16.66
C THR A 162 -4.41 6.76 17.42
N LEU A 163 -3.60 5.98 16.71
CA LEU A 163 -2.82 4.90 17.31
C LEU A 163 -1.75 5.43 18.26
N SER A 164 -1.14 6.57 17.95
CA SER A 164 -0.09 7.14 18.79
C SER A 164 -0.62 7.74 20.09
N GLN A 165 -1.93 7.89 20.23
CA GLN A 165 -2.56 8.39 21.44
C GLN A 165 -2.96 7.27 22.41
N GLN A 166 -2.72 6.04 22.05
CA GLN A 166 -3.07 4.89 22.89
C GLN A 166 -1.94 4.45 23.81
#